data_eb01447f819efa6dad827b3fa51afd6b
#
_entry.id   eb01447f819efa6dad827b3fa51afd6b
#
_cell.length_a   1.000
_cell.length_b   1.000
_cell.length_c   1.000
_cell.angle_alpha   90.00
_cell.angle_beta   90.00
_cell.angle_gamma   90.00
#
_symmetry.space_group_name_H-M   'P 1'
#
loop_
_entity.id
_entity.type
_entity.pdbx_description
1 polymer ?
#
loop_
_entity_poly.entity_id
_entity_poly.type
_entity_poly.pdbx_seq_one_letter_code
_entity_poly.pdbx_strand_id
1 'polypeptide(L)'
;MKLTVNNIKEFAGYLCREEKSAATQEKYLRDVRSFSVYADGREITKELVVAWKKKLVEIGYAVRSINSMLASINSLLSFLGQTDCRAKNLRKQKRHTAPRTEN
;
A
#
# COMPACT_ATOMS: atom_id res chain seq x y z
N MET A 1 -15.31 -1.04 6.31
CA MET A 1 -14.76 -2.00 7.29
C MET A 1 -13.55 -1.39 7.98
N LYS A 2 -13.25 -1.86 9.16
CA LYS A 2 -12.06 -1.44 9.89
C LYS A 2 -11.04 -2.56 9.86
N LEU A 3 -9.77 -2.20 9.70
CA LEU A 3 -8.70 -3.19 9.65
C LEU A 3 -8.37 -3.67 11.07
N THR A 4 -8.43 -4.98 11.29
CA THR A 4 -8.19 -5.58 12.60
C THR A 4 -6.95 -6.46 12.57
N VAL A 5 -6.43 -6.78 13.76
CA VAL A 5 -5.31 -7.72 13.88
C VAL A 5 -5.68 -9.05 13.24
N ASN A 6 -6.94 -9.48 13.39
CA ASN A 6 -7.40 -10.73 12.80
C ASN A 6 -7.34 -10.70 11.28
N ASN A 7 -7.71 -9.57 10.67
CA ASN A 7 -7.60 -9.40 9.22
C ASN A 7 -6.16 -9.58 8.76
N ILE A 8 -5.21 -9.03 9.52
CA ILE A 8 -3.79 -9.12 9.18
C ILE A 8 -3.32 -10.57 9.29
N LYS A 9 -3.76 -11.29 10.32
CA LYS A 9 -3.41 -12.71 10.49
C LYS A 9 -3.96 -13.55 9.35
N GLU A 10 -5.19 -13.26 8.92
CA GLU A 10 -5.82 -13.99 7.81
C GLU A 10 -5.06 -13.72 6.50
N PHE A 11 -4.65 -12.47 6.30
CA PHE A 11 -3.87 -12.12 5.12
C PHE A 11 -2.50 -12.82 5.14
N ALA A 12 -1.87 -12.92 6.31
CA ALA A 12 -0.60 -13.66 6.43
C ALA A 12 -0.78 -15.12 6.04
N GLY A 13 -1.86 -15.75 6.48
CA GLY A 13 -2.19 -17.12 6.08
C GLY A 13 -2.41 -17.25 4.58
N TYR A 14 -3.08 -16.27 3.99
CA TYR A 14 -3.30 -16.24 2.55
C TYR A 14 -1.97 -16.16 1.79
N LEU A 15 -1.05 -15.29 2.21
CA LEU A 15 0.26 -15.17 1.57
C LEU A 15 1.04 -16.48 1.63
N CYS A 16 0.91 -17.18 2.76
CA CYS A 16 1.56 -18.49 2.92
C CYS A 16 0.97 -19.51 1.95
N ARG A 17 -0.36 -19.57 1.84
CA ARG A 17 -1.04 -20.49 0.93
C ARG A 17 -0.72 -20.19 -0.54
N GLU A 18 -0.44 -18.93 -0.87
CA GLU A 18 -0.03 -18.53 -2.22
C GLU A 18 1.45 -18.79 -2.47
N GLU A 19 2.11 -19.46 -1.54
CA GLU A 19 3.52 -19.86 -1.65
C GLU A 19 4.46 -18.69 -1.91
N LYS A 20 4.15 -17.52 -1.34
CA LYS A 20 5.06 -16.37 -1.40
C LYS A 20 6.32 -16.70 -0.58
N SER A 21 7.46 -16.19 -1.04
CA SER A 21 8.70 -16.38 -0.28
C SER A 21 8.61 -15.70 1.09
N ALA A 22 9.45 -16.13 2.03
CA ALA A 22 9.47 -15.54 3.36
C ALA A 22 9.76 -14.03 3.28
N ALA A 23 10.70 -13.63 2.42
CA ALA A 23 11.05 -12.22 2.25
C ALA A 23 9.85 -11.41 1.74
N THR A 24 9.11 -11.98 0.77
CA THR A 24 7.92 -11.32 0.23
C THR A 24 6.84 -11.20 1.30
N GLN A 25 6.60 -12.26 2.06
CA GLN A 25 5.62 -12.22 3.14
C GLN A 25 5.96 -11.15 4.18
N GLU A 26 7.22 -11.08 4.59
CA GLU A 26 7.68 -10.09 5.54
C GLU A 26 7.45 -8.67 5.03
N LYS A 27 7.79 -8.44 3.77
CA LYS A 27 7.64 -7.13 3.14
C LYS A 27 6.18 -6.71 3.13
N TYR A 28 5.29 -7.61 2.69
CA TYR A 28 3.86 -7.32 2.64
C TYR A 28 3.30 -7.01 4.03
N LEU A 29 3.66 -7.83 5.01
CA LEU A 29 3.14 -7.65 6.37
C LEU A 29 3.70 -6.39 7.03
N ARG A 30 4.95 -6.04 6.74
CA ARG A 30 5.53 -4.79 7.24
C ARG A 30 4.73 -3.60 6.70
N ASP A 31 4.43 -3.59 5.41
CA ASP A 31 3.68 -2.49 4.80
C ASP A 31 2.26 -2.44 5.35
N VAL A 32 1.63 -3.60 5.54
CA VAL A 32 0.28 -3.68 6.09
C VAL A 32 0.24 -3.14 7.51
N ARG A 33 1.25 -3.48 8.33
CA ARG A 33 1.32 -2.96 9.70
C ARG A 33 1.52 -1.45 9.72
N SER A 34 2.35 -0.94 8.81
CA SER A 34 2.57 0.51 8.69
C SER A 34 1.26 1.22 8.37
N PHE A 35 0.51 0.68 7.41
CA PHE A 35 -0.78 1.25 7.05
C PHE A 35 -1.78 1.13 8.21
N SER A 36 -1.76 0.01 8.93
CA SER A 36 -2.65 -0.21 10.06
C SER A 36 -2.42 0.85 11.16
N VAL A 37 -1.17 1.18 11.42
CA VAL A 37 -0.84 2.22 12.39
C VAL A 37 -1.39 3.57 11.93
N TYR A 38 -1.23 3.89 10.65
CA TYR A 38 -1.77 5.13 10.09
C TYR A 38 -3.29 5.17 10.19
N ALA A 39 -3.94 4.05 9.86
CA ALA A 39 -5.40 3.97 9.88
C ALA A 39 -5.96 4.11 11.30
N ASP A 40 -5.24 3.57 12.28
CA ASP A 40 -5.56 3.74 13.71
C ASP A 40 -7.04 3.51 14.00
N GLY A 41 -7.58 2.39 13.52
CA GLY A 41 -8.97 2.01 13.79
C GLY A 41 -10.01 2.75 12.99
N ARG A 42 -9.60 3.63 12.07
CA ARG A 42 -10.56 4.35 11.23
C ARG A 42 -11.13 3.44 10.15
N GLU A 43 -12.29 3.82 9.65
CA GLU A 43 -12.92 3.09 8.55
C GLU A 43 -12.00 3.09 7.33
N ILE A 44 -11.84 1.93 6.69
CA ILE A 44 -11.03 1.82 5.47
C ILE A 44 -11.86 2.31 4.29
N THR A 45 -11.38 3.37 3.67
CA THR A 45 -12.03 3.95 2.48
C THR A 45 -10.94 4.25 1.45
N LYS A 46 -11.36 4.50 0.22
CA LYS A 46 -10.40 4.92 -0.80
C LYS A 46 -9.71 6.22 -0.39
N GLU A 47 -10.49 7.13 0.18
CA GLU A 47 -9.94 8.41 0.65
C GLU A 47 -8.84 8.22 1.69
N LEU A 48 -9.02 7.25 2.60
CA LEU A 48 -8.00 6.97 3.60
C LEU A 48 -6.72 6.44 2.95
N VAL A 49 -6.86 5.54 1.99
CA VAL A 49 -5.69 4.97 1.28
C VAL A 49 -4.96 6.05 0.48
N VAL A 50 -5.72 6.92 -0.19
CA VAL A 50 -5.14 8.03 -0.96
C VAL A 50 -4.43 9.02 -0.02
N ALA A 51 -5.02 9.28 1.15
CA ALA A 51 -4.41 10.16 2.15
C ALA A 51 -3.09 9.57 2.65
N TRP A 52 -3.06 8.25 2.87
CA TRP A 52 -1.83 7.57 3.28
C TRP A 52 -0.75 7.71 2.19
N LYS A 53 -1.14 7.55 0.93
CA LYS A 53 -0.21 7.73 -0.19
C LYS A 53 0.40 9.14 -0.17
N LYS A 54 -0.43 10.16 0.03
CA LYS A 54 0.05 11.54 0.14
C LYS A 54 0.99 11.73 1.32
N LYS A 55 0.68 11.09 2.44
CA LYS A 55 1.52 11.15 3.62
C LYS A 55 2.91 10.59 3.33
N LEU A 56 2.99 9.48 2.58
CA LEU A 56 4.27 8.90 2.22
C LEU A 56 5.09 9.84 1.33
N VAL A 57 4.43 10.57 0.44
CA VAL A 57 5.10 11.59 -0.37
C VAL A 57 5.67 12.68 0.53
N GLU A 58 4.89 13.16 1.48
CA GLU A 58 5.29 14.22 2.41
C GLU A 58 6.49 13.80 3.28
N ILE A 59 6.50 12.53 3.70
CA ILE A 59 7.61 12.00 4.50
C ILE A 59 8.90 11.97 3.68
N GLY A 60 8.79 11.83 2.36
CA GLY A 60 9.95 11.85 1.48
C GLY A 60 10.35 10.50 0.90
N TYR A 61 9.46 9.51 0.96
CA TYR A 61 9.74 8.22 0.32
C TYR A 61 9.86 8.40 -1.20
N ALA A 62 10.75 7.61 -1.81
CA ALA A 62 10.88 7.59 -3.26
C ALA A 62 9.62 7.01 -3.90
N VAL A 63 9.31 7.44 -5.12
CA VAL A 63 8.14 6.98 -5.87
C VAL A 63 8.11 5.45 -5.96
N ARG A 64 9.25 4.83 -6.22
CA ARG A 64 9.35 3.37 -6.29
C ARG A 64 8.92 2.71 -4.98
N SER A 65 9.39 3.25 -3.87
CA SER A 65 9.05 2.73 -2.54
C SER A 65 7.56 2.87 -2.25
N ILE A 66 7.00 4.04 -2.58
CA ILE A 66 5.58 4.30 -2.37
C ILE A 66 4.74 3.32 -3.18
N ASN A 67 5.08 3.13 -4.46
CA ASN A 67 4.34 2.20 -5.31
C ASN A 67 4.45 0.76 -4.81
N SER A 68 5.60 0.38 -4.27
CA SER A 68 5.79 -0.94 -3.68
C SER A 68 4.91 -1.13 -2.44
N MET A 69 4.84 -0.11 -1.60
CA MET A 69 3.98 -0.15 -0.41
C MET A 69 2.51 -0.19 -0.79
N LEU A 70 2.12 0.58 -1.82
CA LEU A 70 0.74 0.54 -2.33
C LEU A 70 0.38 -0.83 -2.88
N ALA A 71 1.31 -1.50 -3.54
CA ALA A 71 1.06 -2.85 -4.06
C ALA A 71 0.71 -3.80 -2.92
N SER A 72 1.42 -3.70 -1.79
CA SER A 72 1.13 -4.51 -0.61
C SER A 72 -0.28 -4.25 -0.08
N ILE A 73 -0.65 -2.97 0.04
CA ILE A 73 -1.94 -2.59 0.58
C ILE A 73 -3.06 -2.94 -0.41
N ASN A 74 -2.85 -2.73 -1.70
CA ASN A 74 -3.84 -3.11 -2.71
C ASN A 74 -4.09 -4.62 -2.71
N SER A 75 -3.05 -5.41 -2.46
CA SER A 75 -3.18 -6.87 -2.34
C SER A 75 -4.05 -7.22 -1.13
N LEU A 76 -3.80 -6.57 0.01
CA LEU A 76 -4.62 -6.76 1.20
C LEU A 76 -6.08 -6.40 0.93
N LEU A 77 -6.31 -5.26 0.29
CA LEU A 77 -7.68 -4.80 0.01
C LEU A 77 -8.40 -5.75 -0.92
N SER A 78 -7.71 -6.29 -1.92
CA SER A 78 -8.29 -7.30 -2.81
C SER A 78 -8.65 -8.57 -2.03
N PHE A 79 -7.78 -9.00 -1.13
CA PHE A 79 -8.04 -10.18 -0.29
C PHE A 79 -9.27 -9.98 0.59
N LEU A 80 -9.44 -8.76 1.11
CA LEU A 80 -10.58 -8.45 1.99
C LEU A 80 -11.86 -8.11 1.23
N GLY A 81 -11.82 -8.15 -0.12
CA GLY A 81 -12.98 -7.81 -0.93
C GLY A 81 -13.24 -6.31 -1.01
N GLN A 82 -12.26 -5.49 -0.69
CA GLN A 82 -12.38 -4.03 -0.69
C GLN A 82 -11.69 -3.43 -1.92
N THR A 83 -11.99 -4.00 -3.10
CA THR A 83 -11.31 -3.59 -4.34
C THR A 83 -11.57 -2.12 -4.70
N ASP A 84 -12.71 -1.57 -4.29
CA ASP A 84 -13.04 -0.17 -4.55
C ASP A 84 -12.14 0.79 -3.80
N CYS A 85 -11.45 0.30 -2.76
CA CYS A 85 -10.57 1.14 -1.93
C CYS A 85 -9.14 1.18 -2.44
N ARG A 86 -8.81 0.41 -3.47
CA ARG A 86 -7.44 0.36 -4.00
C ARG A 86 -7.06 1.70 -4.61
N ALA A 87 -5.82 2.11 -4.39
CA ALA A 87 -5.29 3.36 -4.92
C ALA A 87 -4.40 3.09 -6.13
N LYS A 88 -4.34 4.07 -7.02
CA LYS A 88 -3.47 4.00 -8.19
C LYS A 88 -2.03 4.28 -7.77
N ASN A 89 -1.10 3.71 -8.52
CA ASN A 89 0.32 3.99 -8.33
C ASN A 89 0.60 5.47 -8.54
N LEU A 90 1.61 5.95 -7.82
CA LEU A 90 2.09 7.30 -7.98
C LEU A 90 2.86 7.37 -9.29
N ARG A 91 2.61 8.40 -10.10
CA ARG A 91 3.31 8.57 -11.35
C ARG A 91 4.68 9.22 -11.10
N LYS A 92 5.70 8.74 -11.81
CA LYS A 92 6.99 9.40 -11.78
C LYS A 92 6.87 10.75 -12.47
N GLN A 93 7.51 11.77 -11.88
CA GLN A 93 7.64 13.05 -12.54
C GLN A 93 8.63 12.87 -13.70
N LYS A 94 8.34 13.41 -14.79
CA LYS A 94 9.22 13.32 -15.93
C LYS A 94 10.37 14.29 -15.79
N ARG A 95 10.61 13.95 -15.52
CA ARG A 95 11.20 14.42 -15.48
C ARG A 95 11.50 15.10 -16.14
N HIS A 96 10.94 14.83 -15.95
CA HIS A 96 11.05 15.19 -16.32
C HIS A 96 11.24 15.63 -16.91
N THR A 97 11.35 15.63 -17.06
CA THR A 97 11.40 15.95 -17.67
C THR A 97 11.56 16.57 -18.00
N ALA A 98 11.95 16.63 -18.29
CA ALA A 98 12.12 17.12 -18.76
C ALA A 98 12.26 17.76 -19.04
N PRO A 99 12.54 18.07 -19.29
CA PRO A 99 12.68 18.56 -19.82
C PRO A 99 12.85 19.07 -20.23
N ARG A 100 12.98 18.96 -20.29
CA ARG A 100 13.06 19.08 -20.63
C ARG A 100 13.04 19.57 -21.12
N THR A 101 13.05 19.53 -21.44
CA THR A 101 13.04 19.71 -21.84
C THR A 101 12.59 19.91 -22.16
N GLU A 102 12.57 19.76 -22.38
CA GLU A 102 12.29 19.65 -22.43
C GLU A 102 11.94 19.85 -22.42
N ASN A 103 12.13 19.97 -22.80
CA ASN A 103 11.98 19.86 -22.55
C ASN A 103 11.87 19.87 -22.17
#